data_538c64f05d89fe2c192297abad8d9ade
#
_entry.id   538c64f05d89fe2c192297abad8d9ade
#
_cell.length_a   1.000
_cell.length_b   1.000
_cell.length_c   1.000
_cell.angle_alpha   90.00
_cell.angle_beta   90.00
_cell.angle_gamma   90.00
#
_symmetry.space_group_name_H-M   'P 1'
#
loop_
_entity.id
_entity.type
_entity.pdbx_description
1 polymer ?
#
loop_
_entity_poly.entity_id
_entity_poly.type
_entity_poly.pdbx_seq_one_letter_code
_entity_poly.pdbx_strand_id
1 'polypeptide(L)'
;MENDKKNEISWRAPEFEHFKKSPGWYLIVGGAALVLFIIAIWQKNFFFGIFILLAGIMVVSSGNRKPAILDFKLTEKGCEAGRGVFYEYGKLENFSLRNRPGRLDELIIKKKTSFNPFLRIPIDSRTAEKARIFLVQKLDEVEHKDSFLELLIDFLGF
;
A
#
# COMPACT_ATOMS: atom_id res chain seq x y z
N MET A 1 24.06 -2.52 -27.17
CA MET A 1 23.54 -2.29 -25.80
C MET A 1 22.77 -0.96 -25.65
N GLU A 2 22.39 -0.32 -26.77
CA GLU A 2 21.79 1.03 -26.75
C GLU A 2 20.27 1.07 -27.06
N ASN A 3 19.65 -0.09 -27.29
CA ASN A 3 18.25 -0.16 -27.73
C ASN A 3 17.24 -0.44 -26.62
N ASP A 4 17.69 -0.69 -25.37
CA ASP A 4 16.82 -1.03 -24.22
C ASP A 4 16.13 0.18 -23.59
N LYS A 5 16.58 1.41 -23.88
CA LYS A 5 16.03 2.64 -23.32
C LYS A 5 14.75 3.16 -23.99
N LYS A 6 14.32 2.59 -25.10
CA LYS A 6 13.24 3.14 -25.92
C LYS A 6 11.83 2.80 -25.43
N ASN A 7 11.69 1.79 -24.57
CA ASN A 7 10.38 1.33 -24.05
C ASN A 7 10.37 1.16 -22.53
N GLU A 8 11.03 2.05 -21.79
CA GLU A 8 11.06 2.02 -20.32
C GLU A 8 10.13 3.12 -19.78
N ILE A 9 9.21 2.75 -18.90
CA ILE A 9 8.37 3.68 -18.15
C ILE A 9 8.87 3.73 -16.73
N SER A 10 9.34 4.88 -16.28
CA SER A 10 9.80 5.07 -14.90
C SER A 10 9.05 6.20 -14.22
N TRP A 11 8.71 6.02 -12.96
CA TRP A 11 8.09 7.06 -12.13
C TRP A 11 8.51 6.92 -10.68
N ARG A 12 8.25 7.96 -9.91
CA ARG A 12 8.45 7.99 -8.47
C ARG A 12 7.12 8.09 -7.77
N ALA A 13 6.94 7.24 -6.77
CA ALA A 13 5.74 7.28 -5.96
C ALA A 13 6.09 6.96 -4.49
N PRO A 14 5.27 7.40 -3.53
CA PRO A 14 5.42 6.99 -2.15
C PRO A 14 5.20 5.49 -2.03
N GLU A 15 5.92 4.82 -1.12
CA GLU A 15 5.79 3.38 -0.86
C GLU A 15 4.36 2.97 -0.49
N PHE A 16 3.65 3.87 0.16
CA PHE A 16 2.23 3.77 0.53
C PHE A 16 1.62 5.15 0.64
N GLU A 17 0.31 5.27 0.48
CA GLU A 17 -0.37 6.54 0.69
C GLU A 17 -0.31 6.95 2.16
N HIS A 18 0.22 8.14 2.41
CA HIS A 18 0.28 8.70 3.76
C HIS A 18 -0.99 9.50 4.04
N PHE A 19 -1.86 8.93 4.82
CA PHE A 19 -2.99 9.69 5.36
C PHE A 19 -2.53 10.47 6.60
N LYS A 20 -2.45 11.78 6.48
CA LYS A 20 -2.30 12.61 7.67
C LYS A 20 -3.51 12.38 8.56
N LYS A 21 -3.30 11.68 9.65
CA LYS A 21 -4.35 11.44 10.62
C LYS A 21 -4.80 12.78 11.20
N SER A 22 -6.12 12.99 11.27
CA SER A 22 -6.68 14.20 11.86
C SER A 22 -6.42 14.23 13.38
N PRO A 23 -6.35 15.41 14.00
CA PRO A 23 -6.28 15.50 15.46
C PRO A 23 -7.38 14.71 16.17
N GLY A 24 -8.60 14.67 15.60
CA GLY A 24 -9.71 13.87 16.13
C GLY A 24 -9.42 12.37 16.15
N TRP A 25 -8.67 11.84 15.17
CA TRP A 25 -8.25 10.45 15.17
C TRP A 25 -7.40 10.09 16.40
N TYR A 26 -6.42 10.96 16.72
CA TYR A 26 -5.59 10.77 17.91
C TYR A 26 -6.39 10.85 19.21
N LEU A 27 -7.40 11.73 19.27
CA LEU A 27 -8.31 11.82 20.43
C LEU A 27 -9.15 10.54 20.58
N ILE A 28 -9.65 9.98 19.48
CA ILE A 28 -10.44 8.73 19.50
C ILE A 28 -9.57 7.57 19.96
N VAL A 29 -8.39 7.41 19.36
CA VAL A 29 -7.45 6.31 19.72
C VAL A 29 -6.99 6.46 21.17
N GLY A 30 -6.59 7.67 21.59
CA GLY A 30 -6.17 7.95 22.96
C GLY A 30 -7.29 7.76 23.97
N GLY A 31 -8.49 8.22 23.65
CA GLY A 31 -9.68 8.02 24.50
C GLY A 31 -10.05 6.55 24.65
N ALA A 32 -10.04 5.79 23.55
CA ALA A 32 -10.30 4.34 23.61
C ALA A 32 -9.24 3.60 24.44
N ALA A 33 -7.97 3.93 24.25
CA ALA A 33 -6.88 3.35 25.04
C ALA A 33 -7.01 3.69 26.52
N LEU A 34 -7.39 4.93 26.86
CA LEU A 34 -7.61 5.36 28.25
C LEU A 34 -8.75 4.57 28.91
N VAL A 35 -9.88 4.43 28.22
CA VAL A 35 -11.04 3.68 28.73
C VAL A 35 -10.66 2.22 29.00
N LEU A 36 -9.99 1.56 28.04
CA LEU A 36 -9.54 0.19 28.20
C LEU A 36 -8.50 0.04 29.33
N PHE A 37 -7.63 1.03 29.50
CA PHE A 37 -6.65 1.05 30.58
C PHE A 37 -7.34 1.15 31.95
N ILE A 38 -8.34 2.01 32.10
CA ILE A 38 -9.13 2.15 33.33
C ILE A 38 -9.82 0.82 33.67
N ILE A 39 -10.42 0.16 32.66
CA ILE A 39 -11.05 -1.16 32.82
C ILE A 39 -10.03 -2.19 33.28
N ALA A 40 -8.82 -2.20 32.69
CA ALA A 40 -7.75 -3.11 33.07
C ALA A 40 -7.33 -2.94 34.54
N ILE A 41 -7.18 -1.69 35.00
CA ILE A 41 -6.86 -1.38 36.40
C ILE A 41 -7.99 -1.82 37.32
N TRP A 42 -9.24 -1.55 36.96
CA TRP A 42 -10.40 -1.97 37.76
C TRP A 42 -10.47 -3.49 37.94
N GLN A 43 -10.13 -4.24 36.87
CA GLN A 43 -10.05 -5.70 36.90
C GLN A 43 -8.77 -6.23 37.58
N LYS A 44 -7.91 -5.34 38.14
CA LYS A 44 -6.59 -5.67 38.72
C LYS A 44 -5.68 -6.40 37.73
N ASN A 45 -5.89 -6.24 36.43
CA ASN A 45 -5.09 -6.87 35.37
C ASN A 45 -4.00 -5.91 34.87
N PHE A 46 -2.94 -5.76 35.63
CA PHE A 46 -1.84 -4.84 35.35
C PHE A 46 -1.11 -5.17 34.04
N PHE A 47 -0.94 -6.44 33.71
CA PHE A 47 -0.31 -6.86 32.46
C PHE A 47 -1.11 -6.43 31.25
N PHE A 48 -2.43 -6.54 31.31
CA PHE A 48 -3.31 -6.05 30.25
C PHE A 48 -3.27 -4.52 30.15
N GLY A 49 -3.17 -3.81 31.26
CA GLY A 49 -2.99 -2.36 31.27
C GLY A 49 -1.68 -1.93 30.57
N ILE A 50 -0.56 -2.59 30.85
CA ILE A 50 0.72 -2.35 30.18
C ILE A 50 0.60 -2.64 28.68
N PHE A 51 -0.04 -3.74 28.31
CA PHE A 51 -0.26 -4.10 26.89
C PHE A 51 -1.03 -3.01 26.16
N ILE A 52 -2.11 -2.47 26.75
CA ILE A 52 -2.89 -1.38 26.13
C ILE A 52 -2.05 -0.13 25.91
N LEU A 53 -1.21 0.25 26.88
CA LEU A 53 -0.33 1.41 26.73
C LEU A 53 0.67 1.20 25.58
N LEU A 54 1.32 0.05 25.51
CA LEU A 54 2.26 -0.29 24.46
C LEU A 54 1.58 -0.33 23.10
N ALA A 55 0.40 -0.95 23.01
CA ALA A 55 -0.40 -0.99 21.78
C ALA A 55 -0.81 0.41 21.33
N GLY A 56 -1.26 1.27 22.24
CA GLY A 56 -1.61 2.66 21.96
C GLY A 56 -0.43 3.47 21.41
N ILE A 57 0.74 3.36 22.03
CA ILE A 57 1.97 4.00 21.56
C ILE A 57 2.34 3.49 20.16
N MET A 58 2.24 2.19 19.93
CA MET A 58 2.55 1.59 18.63
C MET A 58 1.61 2.09 17.53
N VAL A 59 0.30 2.16 17.81
CA VAL A 59 -0.72 2.66 16.86
C VAL A 59 -0.45 4.13 16.53
N VAL A 60 -0.24 4.98 17.53
CA VAL A 60 0.07 6.42 17.33
C VAL A 60 1.37 6.61 16.56
N SER A 61 2.41 5.85 16.89
CA SER A 61 3.71 5.91 16.21
C SER A 61 3.62 5.47 14.75
N SER A 62 2.83 4.43 14.46
CA SER A 62 2.61 3.94 13.10
C SER A 62 1.82 4.94 12.25
N GLY A 63 0.85 5.65 12.85
CA GLY A 63 0.07 6.68 12.16
C GLY A 63 0.88 7.91 11.71
N ASN A 64 2.09 8.10 12.23
CA ASN A 64 2.94 9.26 11.92
C ASN A 64 4.13 8.95 10.98
N ARG A 65 4.21 7.72 10.47
CA ARG A 65 5.31 7.33 9.57
C ARG A 65 5.14 7.99 8.20
N LYS A 66 6.16 8.72 7.76
CA LYS A 66 6.22 9.26 6.40
C LYS A 66 6.66 8.12 5.44
N PRO A 67 5.95 7.93 4.31
CA PRO A 67 6.36 6.96 3.30
C PRO A 67 7.68 7.35 2.66
N ALA A 68 8.52 6.37 2.37
CA ALA A 68 9.67 6.58 1.51
C ALA A 68 9.20 6.80 0.06
N ILE A 69 9.88 7.68 -0.67
CA ILE A 69 9.68 7.81 -2.12
C ILE A 69 10.52 6.72 -2.77
N LEU A 70 9.88 5.88 -3.55
CA LEU A 70 10.50 4.76 -4.23
C LEU A 70 10.47 4.98 -5.75
N ASP A 71 11.46 4.43 -6.43
CA ASP A 71 11.52 4.40 -7.88
C ASP A 71 10.84 3.11 -8.39
N PHE A 72 10.00 3.26 -9.40
CA PHE A 72 9.31 2.17 -10.07
C PHE A 72 9.63 2.22 -11.56
N LYS A 73 9.83 1.04 -12.17
CA LYS A 73 10.14 0.95 -13.59
C LYS A 73 9.45 -0.24 -14.23
N LEU A 74 8.89 -0.02 -15.41
CA LEU A 74 8.43 -1.05 -16.31
C LEU A 74 9.41 -1.15 -17.48
N THR A 75 9.98 -2.30 -17.69
CA THR A 75 10.92 -2.59 -18.76
C THR A 75 10.40 -3.72 -19.65
N GLU A 76 11.00 -3.96 -20.77
CA GLU A 76 10.64 -5.09 -21.65
C GLU A 76 10.73 -6.47 -20.96
N LYS A 77 11.57 -6.62 -19.93
CA LYS A 77 11.84 -7.89 -19.23
C LYS A 77 11.01 -8.09 -17.97
N GLY A 78 10.50 -7.01 -17.39
CA GLY A 78 9.79 -7.09 -16.12
C GLY A 78 9.55 -5.75 -15.48
N CYS A 79 9.03 -5.81 -14.24
CA CYS A 79 8.74 -4.69 -13.39
C CYS A 79 9.77 -4.59 -12.26
N GLU A 80 10.41 -3.44 -12.11
CA GLU A 80 11.23 -3.10 -10.95
C GLU A 80 10.39 -2.29 -9.98
N ALA A 81 10.26 -2.74 -8.74
CA ALA A 81 9.44 -2.11 -7.74
C ALA A 81 10.22 -1.78 -6.48
N GLY A 82 10.11 -0.53 -6.07
CA GLY A 82 10.60 -0.06 -4.79
C GLY A 82 12.11 -0.10 -4.66
N ARG A 83 12.63 -0.90 -3.74
CA ARG A 83 14.06 -0.95 -3.39
C ARG A 83 14.88 -1.82 -4.35
N GLY A 84 14.57 -1.80 -5.64
CA GLY A 84 15.31 -2.55 -6.66
C GLY A 84 14.90 -4.02 -6.76
N VAL A 85 13.72 -4.38 -6.30
CA VAL A 85 13.21 -5.73 -6.46
C VAL A 85 12.65 -5.89 -7.88
N PHE A 86 13.25 -6.78 -8.66
CA PHE A 86 12.88 -7.03 -10.03
C PHE A 86 11.97 -8.26 -10.15
N TYR A 87 10.86 -8.10 -10.86
CA TYR A 87 9.87 -9.14 -11.14
C TYR A 87 9.78 -9.37 -12.63
N GLU A 88 10.22 -10.53 -13.11
CA GLU A 88 10.06 -10.96 -14.50
C GLU A 88 8.57 -11.19 -14.82
N TYR A 89 8.11 -10.84 -16.03
CA TYR A 89 6.71 -11.06 -16.44
C TYR A 89 6.29 -12.54 -16.36
N GLY A 90 7.20 -13.46 -16.56
CA GLY A 90 6.95 -14.91 -16.42
C GLY A 90 6.50 -15.33 -15.01
N LYS A 91 6.83 -14.54 -13.96
CA LYS A 91 6.45 -14.75 -12.56
C LYS A 91 5.18 -13.98 -12.17
N LEU A 92 4.66 -13.16 -13.08
CA LEU A 92 3.45 -12.37 -12.89
C LEU A 92 2.26 -13.06 -13.57
N GLU A 93 1.08 -12.90 -13.01
CA GLU A 93 -0.14 -13.56 -13.50
C GLU A 93 -1.00 -12.58 -14.31
N ASN A 94 -1.35 -11.47 -13.72
CA ASN A 94 -2.18 -10.43 -14.31
C ASN A 94 -1.92 -9.08 -13.64
N PHE A 95 -2.52 -8.03 -14.19
CA PHE A 95 -2.51 -6.71 -13.57
C PHE A 95 -3.90 -6.09 -13.60
N SER A 96 -4.10 -5.10 -12.75
CA SER A 96 -5.27 -4.24 -12.74
C SER A 96 -4.88 -2.79 -12.41
N LEU A 97 -5.66 -1.86 -12.91
CA LEU A 97 -5.59 -0.45 -12.55
C LEU A 97 -6.83 -0.08 -11.75
N ARG A 98 -6.61 0.43 -10.55
CA ARG A 98 -7.66 0.95 -9.68
C ARG A 98 -7.61 2.46 -9.70
N ASN A 99 -8.65 3.07 -10.28
CA ASN A 99 -8.79 4.52 -10.24
C ASN A 99 -9.35 4.95 -8.88
N ARG A 100 -8.72 5.96 -8.27
CA ARG A 100 -9.11 6.50 -6.97
C ARG A 100 -9.37 7.99 -7.08
N PRO A 101 -10.63 8.44 -7.09
CA PRO A 101 -10.95 9.86 -7.17
C PRO A 101 -10.29 10.66 -6.04
N GLY A 102 -9.53 11.70 -6.39
CA GLY A 102 -8.83 12.56 -5.42
C GLY A 102 -7.55 11.99 -4.81
N ARG A 103 -7.05 10.85 -5.32
CA ARG A 103 -5.83 10.16 -4.86
C ARG A 103 -4.99 9.72 -6.05
N LEU A 104 -3.80 9.16 -5.76
CA LEU A 104 -3.04 8.43 -6.77
C LEU A 104 -3.80 7.16 -7.16
N ASP A 105 -3.83 6.86 -8.45
CA ASP A 105 -4.29 5.57 -8.94
C ASP A 105 -3.37 4.47 -8.42
N GLU A 106 -3.83 3.24 -8.47
CA GLU A 106 -3.07 2.09 -7.98
C GLU A 106 -2.91 1.07 -9.10
N LEU A 107 -1.66 0.78 -9.44
CA LEU A 107 -1.32 -0.35 -10.30
C LEU A 107 -1.13 -1.58 -9.41
N ILE A 108 -2.00 -2.57 -9.57
CA ILE A 108 -1.98 -3.82 -8.81
C ILE A 108 -1.49 -4.91 -9.75
N ILE A 109 -0.37 -5.55 -9.41
CA ILE A 109 0.19 -6.67 -10.18
C ILE A 109 0.13 -7.93 -9.32
N LYS A 110 -0.50 -8.98 -9.85
CA LYS A 110 -0.60 -10.27 -9.17
C LYS A 110 0.58 -11.16 -9.55
N LYS A 111 1.27 -11.69 -8.53
CA LYS A 111 2.37 -12.65 -8.68
C LYS A 111 1.82 -14.08 -8.65
N LYS A 112 2.36 -14.97 -9.48
CA LYS A 112 1.96 -16.38 -9.56
C LYS A 112 2.20 -17.16 -8.27
N THR A 113 3.31 -16.88 -7.59
CA THR A 113 3.75 -17.65 -6.43
C THR A 113 4.30 -16.70 -5.38
N SER A 114 3.51 -16.38 -4.33
CA SER A 114 3.97 -15.59 -3.20
C SER A 114 2.98 -15.69 -2.04
N PHE A 115 3.49 -15.63 -0.83
CA PHE A 115 2.67 -15.46 0.38
C PHE A 115 1.89 -14.12 0.35
N ASN A 116 2.49 -13.08 -0.25
CA ASN A 116 1.81 -11.82 -0.56
C ASN A 116 1.72 -11.70 -2.10
N PRO A 117 0.61 -12.15 -2.72
CA PRO A 117 0.50 -12.21 -4.18
C PRO A 117 0.37 -10.85 -4.86
N PHE A 118 -0.09 -9.82 -4.16
CA PHE A 118 -0.38 -8.52 -4.75
C PHE A 118 0.77 -7.53 -4.51
N LEU A 119 1.26 -6.96 -5.60
CA LEU A 119 2.18 -5.84 -5.60
C LEU A 119 1.35 -4.59 -5.93
N ARG A 120 1.22 -3.67 -5.00
CA ARG A 120 0.45 -2.43 -5.15
C ARG A 120 1.41 -1.27 -5.32
N ILE A 121 1.26 -0.53 -6.40
CA ILE A 121 2.16 0.54 -6.79
C ILE A 121 1.32 1.80 -7.02
N PRO A 122 1.48 2.84 -6.21
CA PRO A 122 0.85 4.13 -6.48
C PRO A 122 1.39 4.73 -7.77
N ILE A 123 0.50 5.28 -8.58
CA ILE A 123 0.84 5.82 -9.90
C ILE A 123 -0.06 7.01 -10.22
N ASP A 124 0.47 8.03 -10.86
CA ASP A 124 -0.36 9.12 -11.34
C ASP A 124 -1.16 8.71 -12.59
N SER A 125 -2.32 9.32 -12.79
CA SER A 125 -3.26 8.93 -13.86
C SER A 125 -2.67 8.99 -15.27
N ARG A 126 -1.73 9.92 -15.54
CA ARG A 126 -1.09 10.03 -16.85
C ARG A 126 -0.10 8.89 -17.09
N THR A 127 0.66 8.54 -16.06
CA THR A 127 1.61 7.42 -16.12
C THR A 127 0.87 6.09 -16.10
N ALA A 128 -0.28 6.01 -15.40
CA ALA A 128 -1.15 4.85 -15.35
C ALA A 128 -1.63 4.43 -16.75
N GLU A 129 -2.06 5.40 -17.56
CA GLU A 129 -2.50 5.13 -18.93
C GLU A 129 -1.36 4.59 -19.81
N LYS A 130 -0.17 5.16 -19.70
CA LYS A 130 1.02 4.65 -20.41
C LYS A 130 1.40 3.24 -19.94
N ALA A 131 1.38 3.02 -18.63
CA ALA A 131 1.67 1.73 -18.03
C ALA A 131 0.66 0.67 -18.48
N ARG A 132 -0.63 1.02 -18.58
CA ARG A 132 -1.69 0.16 -19.10
C ARG A 132 -1.41 -0.30 -20.52
N ILE A 133 -1.17 0.66 -21.43
CA ILE A 133 -0.86 0.37 -22.86
C ILE A 133 0.34 -0.56 -22.99
N PHE A 134 1.34 -0.37 -22.13
CA PHE A 134 2.54 -1.19 -22.12
C PHE A 134 2.28 -2.60 -21.55
N LEU A 135 1.58 -2.69 -20.41
CA LEU A 135 1.36 -3.95 -19.70
C LEU A 135 0.37 -4.89 -20.40
N VAL A 136 -0.64 -4.38 -21.09
CA VAL A 136 -1.61 -5.19 -21.86
C VAL A 136 -0.92 -6.06 -22.92
N GLN A 137 0.26 -5.66 -23.40
CA GLN A 137 1.06 -6.47 -24.33
C GLN A 137 1.80 -7.63 -23.67
N LYS A 138 1.90 -7.64 -22.35
CA LYS A 138 2.73 -8.58 -21.57
C LYS A 138 1.93 -9.41 -20.58
N LEU A 139 0.85 -8.87 -20.04
CA LEU A 139 0.00 -9.45 -18.99
C LEU A 139 -1.47 -9.21 -19.29
N ASP A 140 -2.32 -10.11 -18.85
CA ASP A 140 -3.77 -9.93 -18.94
C ASP A 140 -4.24 -8.85 -17.96
N GLU A 141 -5.06 -7.93 -18.44
CA GLU A 141 -5.73 -6.95 -17.59
C GLU A 141 -6.98 -7.58 -16.97
N VAL A 142 -7.08 -7.55 -15.66
CA VAL A 142 -8.22 -8.08 -14.90
C VAL A 142 -8.79 -6.97 -14.03
N GLU A 143 -10.13 -6.90 -13.96
CA GLU A 143 -10.78 -5.96 -13.05
C GLU A 143 -10.56 -6.41 -11.61
N HIS A 144 -9.98 -5.51 -10.80
CA HIS A 144 -9.79 -5.78 -9.37
C HIS A 144 -11.12 -5.55 -8.64
N LYS A 145 -11.66 -6.62 -8.06
CA LYS A 145 -12.82 -6.51 -7.17
C LYS A 145 -12.32 -6.24 -5.75
N ASP A 146 -12.70 -5.10 -5.22
CA ASP A 146 -12.37 -4.75 -3.85
C ASP A 146 -12.95 -5.80 -2.89
N SER A 147 -12.10 -6.33 -2.03
CA SER A 147 -12.54 -7.18 -0.93
C SER A 147 -13.19 -6.31 0.16
N PHE A 148 -14.17 -6.88 0.89
CA PHE A 148 -14.75 -6.21 2.06
C PHE A 148 -13.68 -5.74 3.06
N LEU A 149 -12.61 -6.52 3.24
CA LEU A 149 -11.46 -6.15 4.07
C LEU A 149 -10.73 -4.92 3.53
N GLU A 150 -10.58 -4.77 2.21
CA GLU A 150 -9.94 -3.61 1.59
C GLU A 150 -10.77 -2.35 1.80
N LEU A 151 -12.09 -2.45 1.63
CA LEU A 151 -13.01 -1.35 1.91
C LEU A 151 -12.95 -0.93 3.38
N LEU A 152 -12.83 -1.88 4.31
CA LEU A 152 -12.70 -1.60 5.74
C LEU A 152 -11.36 -0.92 6.06
N ILE A 153 -10.25 -1.38 5.47
CA ILE A 153 -8.92 -0.80 5.63
C ILE A 153 -8.90 0.63 5.08
N ASP A 154 -9.46 0.86 3.90
CA ASP A 154 -9.59 2.18 3.30
C ASP A 154 -10.47 3.12 4.17
N PHE A 155 -11.56 2.62 4.75
CA PHE A 155 -12.42 3.37 5.66
C PHE A 155 -11.70 3.76 6.96
N LEU A 156 -10.90 2.85 7.52
CA LEU A 156 -10.09 3.11 8.71
C LEU A 156 -8.86 3.98 8.41
N GLY A 157 -8.54 4.18 7.12
CA GLY A 157 -7.43 5.02 6.68
C GLY A 157 -6.05 4.41 6.96
N PHE A 158 -5.91 3.10 6.84
CA PHE A 158 -4.64 2.38 6.95
C PHE A 158 -4.13 1.94 5.57
#